data_0b0677a38cbc6bf3772bc95e42160cc8
#
_entry.id   0b0677a38cbc6bf3772bc95e42160cc8
#
_cell.length_a   1.000
_cell.length_b   1.000
_cell.length_c   1.000
_cell.angle_alpha   90.00
_cell.angle_beta   90.00
_cell.angle_gamma   90.00
#
_symmetry.space_group_name_H-M   'P 1'
#
loop_
_entity.id
_entity.type
_entity.pdbx_description
1 polymer ?
#
loop_
_entity_poly.entity_id
_entity_poly.type
_entity_poly.pdbx_seq_one_letter_code
_entity_poly.pdbx_strand_id
1 'polypeptide(L)'
;MAKKRKKKKSNSKKINNWGALFLLLLVTYSIWWLIKQAQQPQNPQQLFTNSLCHVKDAEMAHTPEGTPEQILYRTGYTVSYNSHWKQPNWVSYELLRDELQGSATRNNRFTPDYDVVGTMIDTRDYTHIGYDRGHMAPAA
;
A
#
# COMPACT_ATOMS: atom_id res chain seq x y z
N MET A 1 2.18 88.00 -42.71
CA MET A 1 3.24 87.04 -42.32
C MET A 1 2.60 85.79 -41.61
N ALA A 2 2.52 84.63 -42.25
CA ALA A 2 1.86 83.45 -41.75
C ALA A 2 2.91 82.49 -41.14
N LYS A 3 2.81 82.20 -39.86
CA LYS A 3 3.75 81.38 -39.08
C LYS A 3 3.37 79.93 -39.23
N LYS A 4 4.13 79.12 -40.01
CA LYS A 4 3.98 77.70 -40.22
C LYS A 4 4.27 76.90 -38.92
N ARG A 5 3.24 76.30 -38.31
CA ARG A 5 3.40 75.34 -37.16
C ARG A 5 3.95 73.99 -37.69
N LYS A 6 5.16 73.64 -37.22
CA LYS A 6 5.75 72.33 -37.43
C LYS A 6 5.02 71.29 -36.59
N LYS A 7 4.38 70.28 -37.23
CA LYS A 7 3.83 69.08 -36.56
C LYS A 7 4.96 68.17 -36.06
N LYS A 8 5.03 67.99 -34.74
CA LYS A 8 5.96 67.10 -34.06
C LYS A 8 5.50 65.66 -34.36
N LYS A 9 6.27 64.85 -35.12
CA LYS A 9 6.03 63.41 -35.33
C LYS A 9 6.28 62.69 -34.00
N SER A 10 5.26 62.09 -33.44
CA SER A 10 5.35 61.14 -32.33
C SER A 10 5.97 59.85 -32.85
N ASN A 11 7.20 59.55 -32.47
CA ASN A 11 7.80 58.21 -32.66
C ASN A 11 7.22 57.26 -31.62
N SER A 12 6.17 56.54 -31.99
CA SER A 12 5.74 55.39 -31.21
C SER A 12 6.81 54.32 -31.37
N LYS A 13 7.58 54.05 -30.33
CA LYS A 13 8.48 52.90 -30.28
C LYS A 13 7.61 51.63 -30.32
N LYS A 14 7.65 50.90 -31.43
CA LYS A 14 7.15 49.53 -31.49
C LYS A 14 7.95 48.72 -30.46
N ILE A 15 7.36 48.46 -29.33
CA ILE A 15 7.91 47.54 -28.35
C ILE A 15 7.86 46.15 -29.00
N ASN A 16 9.03 45.59 -29.28
CA ASN A 16 9.12 44.23 -29.81
C ASN A 16 8.67 43.26 -28.70
N ASN A 17 7.44 42.78 -28.79
CA ASN A 17 6.84 41.84 -27.82
C ASN A 17 7.50 40.45 -27.81
N TRP A 18 8.56 40.26 -28.61
CA TRP A 18 9.28 38.99 -28.70
C TRP A 18 9.93 38.57 -27.36
N GLY A 19 10.44 39.54 -26.59
CA GLY A 19 11.01 39.26 -25.26
C GLY A 19 9.96 38.82 -24.26
N ALA A 20 8.76 39.41 -24.29
CA ALA A 20 7.65 38.97 -23.44
C ALA A 20 7.13 37.59 -23.82
N LEU A 21 7.10 37.25 -25.11
CA LEU A 21 6.70 35.94 -25.61
C LEU A 21 7.71 34.87 -25.21
N PHE A 22 8.99 35.18 -25.25
CA PHE A 22 10.06 34.28 -24.82
C PHE A 22 10.01 33.98 -23.31
N LEU A 23 9.76 35.01 -22.49
CA LEU A 23 9.57 34.83 -21.04
C LEU A 23 8.34 33.99 -20.71
N LEU A 24 7.23 34.18 -21.41
CA LEU A 24 6.03 33.35 -21.27
C LEU A 24 6.32 31.87 -21.59
N LEU A 25 7.06 31.58 -22.64
CA LEU A 25 7.45 30.22 -23.01
C LEU A 25 8.38 29.59 -21.94
N LEU A 26 9.28 30.32 -21.38
CA LEU A 26 10.15 29.82 -20.29
C LEU A 26 9.35 29.50 -19.02
N VAL A 27 8.39 30.36 -18.67
CA VAL A 27 7.53 30.14 -17.49
C VAL A 27 6.62 28.91 -17.71
N THR A 28 5.99 28.79 -18.88
CA THR A 28 5.15 27.62 -19.17
C THR A 28 5.96 26.32 -19.22
N TYR A 29 7.18 26.35 -19.76
CA TYR A 29 8.08 25.20 -19.77
C TYR A 29 8.52 24.80 -18.36
N SER A 30 8.84 25.78 -17.51
CA SER A 30 9.24 25.50 -16.12
C SER A 30 8.09 24.91 -15.30
N ILE A 31 6.87 25.44 -15.47
CA ILE A 31 5.67 24.89 -14.81
C ILE A 31 5.41 23.46 -15.31
N TRP A 32 5.47 23.24 -16.63
CA TRP A 32 5.29 21.91 -17.20
C TRP A 32 6.35 20.91 -16.69
N TRP A 33 7.61 21.34 -16.60
CA TRP A 33 8.70 20.53 -16.06
C TRP A 33 8.49 20.18 -14.58
N LEU A 34 8.04 21.14 -13.77
CA LEU A 34 7.69 20.90 -12.35
C LEU A 34 6.53 19.93 -12.19
N ILE A 35 5.49 20.04 -13.03
CA ILE A 35 4.36 19.12 -13.03
C ILE A 35 4.84 17.71 -13.43
N LYS A 36 5.68 17.59 -14.44
CA LYS A 36 6.24 16.30 -14.85
C LYS A 36 7.10 15.68 -13.76
N GLN A 37 7.86 16.46 -13.03
CA GLN A 37 8.69 15.99 -11.92
C GLN A 37 7.83 15.52 -10.73
N ALA A 38 6.72 16.21 -10.47
CA ALA A 38 5.75 15.81 -9.45
C ALA A 38 4.96 14.54 -9.83
N GLN A 39 4.84 14.24 -11.12
CA GLN A 39 4.17 13.04 -11.64
C GLN A 39 5.12 11.85 -11.87
N GLN A 40 6.42 12.01 -11.63
CA GLN A 40 7.31 10.85 -11.67
C GLN A 40 6.89 9.87 -10.55
N PRO A 41 6.63 8.60 -10.92
CA PRO A 41 6.32 7.60 -9.92
C PRO A 41 7.49 7.55 -8.95
N GLN A 42 7.22 7.83 -7.69
CA GLN A 42 8.18 7.63 -6.62
C GLN A 42 8.68 6.19 -6.72
N ASN A 43 9.99 5.99 -6.65
CA ASN A 43 10.59 4.65 -6.72
C ASN A 43 9.73 3.66 -5.91
N PRO A 44 9.20 2.58 -6.52
CA PRO A 44 8.34 1.64 -5.83
C PRO A 44 8.95 1.13 -4.51
N GLN A 45 10.26 1.02 -4.44
CA GLN A 45 10.96 0.62 -3.22
C GLN A 45 10.90 1.68 -2.11
N GLN A 46 10.91 2.98 -2.45
CA GLN A 46 10.74 4.05 -1.45
C GLN A 46 9.29 4.17 -0.98
N LEU A 47 8.33 3.90 -1.83
CA LEU A 47 6.91 3.79 -1.44
C LEU A 47 6.70 2.62 -0.48
N PHE A 48 7.33 1.47 -0.73
CA PHE A 48 7.28 0.31 0.18
C PHE A 48 7.90 0.61 1.53
N THR A 49 9.09 1.19 1.60
CA THR A 49 9.76 1.48 2.87
C THR A 49 9.07 2.56 3.69
N ASN A 50 8.58 3.63 3.08
CA ASN A 50 7.91 4.72 3.79
C ASN A 50 6.46 4.40 4.16
N SER A 51 5.78 3.54 3.40
CA SER A 51 4.39 3.15 3.67
C SER A 51 4.30 2.04 4.70
N LEU A 52 5.20 1.06 4.67
CA LEU A 52 5.21 -0.08 5.60
C LEU A 52 5.59 0.32 7.02
N CYS A 53 6.41 1.37 7.21
CA CYS A 53 6.82 1.83 8.55
C CYS A 53 5.74 2.57 9.33
N HIS A 54 4.62 2.98 8.70
CA HIS A 54 3.61 3.83 9.34
C HIS A 54 2.17 3.33 9.17
N VAL A 55 1.94 2.29 8.40
CA VAL A 55 0.61 1.70 8.26
C VAL A 55 0.45 0.64 9.35
N LYS A 56 -0.43 0.94 10.30
CA LYS A 56 -0.85 -0.06 11.28
C LYS A 56 -1.42 -1.26 10.52
N ASP A 57 -1.03 -2.46 10.94
CA ASP A 57 -1.46 -3.72 10.34
C ASP A 57 -1.00 -3.91 8.86
N ALA A 58 0.13 -3.30 8.47
CA ALA A 58 0.71 -3.43 7.13
C ALA A 58 1.10 -4.87 6.77
N GLU A 59 1.34 -5.69 7.79
CA GLU A 59 1.65 -7.13 7.70
C GLU A 59 0.39 -7.99 7.49
N MET A 60 -0.81 -7.44 7.66
CA MET A 60 -2.04 -8.21 7.49
C MET A 60 -2.44 -8.32 6.01
N ALA A 61 -2.71 -9.53 5.58
CA ALA A 61 -3.27 -9.77 4.26
C ALA A 61 -4.73 -9.25 4.18
N HIS A 62 -5.20 -9.03 2.99
CA HIS A 62 -6.58 -8.62 2.74
C HIS A 62 -7.38 -9.78 2.17
N THR A 63 -8.54 -10.03 2.76
CA THR A 63 -9.50 -11.01 2.24
C THR A 63 -10.35 -10.37 1.15
N PRO A 64 -10.52 -11.01 -0.02
CA PRO A 64 -11.37 -10.49 -1.08
C PRO A 64 -12.80 -10.24 -0.60
N GLU A 65 -13.42 -9.17 -1.12
CA GLU A 65 -14.79 -8.81 -0.78
C GLU A 65 -15.77 -9.95 -1.08
N GLY A 66 -16.72 -10.17 -0.18
CA GLY A 66 -17.70 -11.26 -0.28
C GLY A 66 -17.22 -12.62 0.21
N THR A 67 -15.95 -12.76 0.62
CA THR A 67 -15.44 -13.97 1.25
C THR A 67 -15.77 -13.96 2.75
N PRO A 68 -16.34 -15.06 3.31
CA PRO A 68 -16.58 -15.15 4.75
C PRO A 68 -15.28 -14.98 5.53
N GLU A 69 -15.30 -14.11 6.54
CA GLU A 69 -14.11 -13.76 7.32
C GLU A 69 -14.46 -13.51 8.78
N GLN A 70 -13.66 -14.07 9.68
CA GLN A 70 -13.56 -13.70 11.07
C GLN A 70 -12.10 -13.49 11.43
N ILE A 71 -11.73 -12.27 11.82
CA ILE A 71 -10.36 -11.98 12.25
C ILE A 71 -10.19 -12.42 13.71
N LEU A 72 -9.21 -13.29 13.95
CA LEU A 72 -8.82 -13.80 15.26
C LEU A 72 -7.42 -13.32 15.58
N TYR A 73 -7.30 -12.48 16.61
CA TYR A 73 -6.02 -11.97 17.09
C TYR A 73 -5.46 -12.90 18.16
N ARG A 74 -4.19 -13.30 18.00
CA ARG A 74 -3.44 -14.12 18.94
C ARG A 74 -2.12 -13.42 19.30
N THR A 75 -1.46 -13.87 20.33
CA THR A 75 -0.22 -13.24 20.81
C THR A 75 0.89 -13.27 19.75
N GLY A 76 1.02 -14.32 18.98
CA GLY A 76 2.08 -14.50 17.98
C GLY A 76 1.62 -14.46 16.54
N TYR A 77 0.31 -14.34 16.30
CA TYR A 77 -0.21 -14.35 14.92
C TYR A 77 -1.63 -13.80 14.84
N THR A 78 -2.05 -13.42 13.64
CA THR A 78 -3.42 -13.06 13.32
C THR A 78 -3.95 -13.99 12.23
N VAL A 79 -5.20 -14.42 12.37
CA VAL A 79 -5.85 -15.34 11.43
C VAL A 79 -7.11 -14.72 10.87
N SER A 80 -7.29 -14.78 9.56
CA SER A 80 -8.58 -14.62 8.92
C SER A 80 -9.21 -16.00 8.73
N TYR A 81 -10.20 -16.33 9.53
CA TYR A 81 -10.87 -17.62 9.49
C TYR A 81 -12.11 -17.59 8.61
N ASN A 82 -12.24 -18.62 7.77
CA ASN A 82 -13.40 -18.84 6.92
C ASN A 82 -14.25 -20.00 7.47
N SER A 83 -15.39 -19.66 8.05
CA SER A 83 -16.29 -20.65 8.65
C SER A 83 -16.99 -21.55 7.62
N HIS A 84 -17.09 -21.11 6.35
CA HIS A 84 -17.67 -21.92 5.29
C HIS A 84 -16.73 -23.05 4.84
N TRP A 85 -15.44 -22.71 4.65
CA TRP A 85 -14.41 -23.68 4.27
C TRP A 85 -13.77 -24.39 5.47
N LYS A 86 -14.04 -23.90 6.68
CA LYS A 86 -13.45 -24.40 7.94
C LYS A 86 -11.93 -24.33 7.94
N GLN A 87 -11.37 -23.31 7.32
CA GLN A 87 -9.91 -23.11 7.22
C GLN A 87 -9.59 -21.63 7.18
N PRO A 88 -8.35 -21.22 7.47
CA PRO A 88 -7.94 -19.84 7.30
C PRO A 88 -7.95 -19.41 5.83
N ASN A 89 -8.40 -18.16 5.56
CA ASN A 89 -8.13 -17.47 4.31
C ASN A 89 -6.64 -17.11 4.23
N TRP A 90 -6.12 -16.61 5.36
CA TRP A 90 -4.70 -16.27 5.53
C TRP A 90 -4.32 -16.28 7.02
N VAL A 91 -3.02 -16.39 7.26
CA VAL A 91 -2.40 -16.23 8.58
C VAL A 91 -1.24 -15.27 8.43
N SER A 92 -1.17 -14.27 9.30
CA SER A 92 -0.08 -13.30 9.38
C SER A 92 0.63 -13.44 10.72
N TYR A 93 1.96 -13.46 10.70
CA TYR A 93 2.79 -13.54 11.88
C TYR A 93 4.13 -12.85 11.64
N GLU A 94 4.72 -12.31 12.68
CA GLU A 94 6.08 -11.82 12.68
C GLU A 94 7.01 -12.92 13.17
N LEU A 95 8.10 -13.15 12.47
CA LEU A 95 9.13 -14.11 12.88
C LEU A 95 10.38 -13.36 13.31
N LEU A 96 10.62 -13.33 14.59
CA LEU A 96 11.78 -12.69 15.19
C LEU A 96 12.96 -13.68 15.28
N ARG A 97 14.18 -13.16 15.15
CA ARG A 97 15.40 -13.99 15.26
C ARG A 97 15.49 -14.74 16.58
N ASP A 98 15.05 -14.13 17.67
CA ASP A 98 15.12 -14.72 19.01
C ASP A 98 14.13 -15.89 19.16
N GLU A 99 13.05 -15.90 18.40
CA GLU A 99 12.07 -16.99 18.39
C GLU A 99 12.63 -18.26 17.74
N LEU A 100 13.61 -18.13 16.84
CA LEU A 100 14.30 -19.28 16.22
C LEU A 100 15.19 -20.05 17.20
N GLN A 101 15.46 -19.49 18.36
CA GLN A 101 16.31 -20.11 19.39
C GLN A 101 15.48 -20.55 20.61
N GLY A 102 14.17 -20.59 20.48
CA GLY A 102 13.26 -20.97 21.55
C GLY A 102 13.47 -22.41 22.02
N SER A 103 13.28 -22.67 23.32
CA SER A 103 13.32 -24.01 23.92
C SER A 103 11.95 -24.69 23.97
N ALA A 104 10.91 -24.07 23.36
CA ALA A 104 9.56 -24.59 23.39
C ALA A 104 9.45 -25.90 22.57
N THR A 105 8.91 -26.93 23.17
CA THR A 105 8.68 -28.21 22.47
C THR A 105 7.40 -28.09 21.62
N ARG A 106 7.49 -28.57 20.37
CA ARG A 106 6.35 -28.60 19.46
C ARG A 106 5.17 -29.37 20.06
N ASN A 107 4.02 -28.75 20.14
CA ASN A 107 2.78 -29.42 20.49
C ASN A 107 2.13 -30.03 19.22
N ASN A 108 2.03 -31.36 19.19
CA ASN A 108 1.41 -32.08 18.06
C ASN A 108 -0.12 -32.21 18.18
N ARG A 109 -0.74 -31.54 19.13
CA ARG A 109 -2.19 -31.55 19.30
C ARG A 109 -2.84 -30.46 18.46
N PHE A 110 -3.82 -30.83 17.67
CA PHE A 110 -4.73 -29.90 17.03
C PHE A 110 -5.99 -29.78 17.90
N THR A 111 -6.23 -28.62 18.43
CA THR A 111 -7.39 -28.33 19.28
C THR A 111 -8.31 -27.35 18.57
N PRO A 112 -9.64 -27.52 18.70
CA PRO A 112 -10.57 -26.52 18.20
C PRO A 112 -10.32 -25.17 18.83
N ASP A 113 -10.51 -24.10 18.04
CA ASP A 113 -10.46 -22.73 18.53
C ASP A 113 -11.89 -22.28 18.92
N TYR A 114 -12.15 -22.16 20.21
CA TYR A 114 -13.47 -21.84 20.74
C TYR A 114 -13.88 -20.38 20.58
N ASP A 115 -12.98 -19.50 20.13
CA ASP A 115 -13.32 -18.10 19.79
C ASP A 115 -13.91 -17.98 18.38
N VAL A 116 -13.91 -19.08 17.61
CA VAL A 116 -14.55 -19.12 16.31
C VAL A 116 -16.08 -19.05 16.45
N VAL A 117 -16.68 -18.04 15.80
CA VAL A 117 -18.12 -17.90 15.72
C VAL A 117 -18.65 -18.73 14.55
N GLY A 118 -19.58 -19.61 14.81
CA GLY A 118 -20.19 -20.48 13.81
C GLY A 118 -19.52 -21.85 13.74
N THR A 119 -19.23 -22.34 12.52
CA THR A 119 -18.69 -23.68 12.35
C THR A 119 -17.18 -23.70 12.55
N MET A 120 -16.74 -24.26 13.66
CA MET A 120 -15.32 -24.51 13.92
C MET A 120 -14.91 -25.90 13.39
N ILE A 121 -13.62 -26.06 13.16
CA ILE A 121 -13.03 -27.32 12.74
C ILE A 121 -12.64 -28.16 13.95
N ASP A 122 -12.88 -29.47 13.87
CA ASP A 122 -12.45 -30.48 14.84
C ASP A 122 -11.45 -31.44 14.18
N THR A 123 -10.63 -32.09 14.99
CA THR A 123 -9.69 -33.13 14.54
C THR A 123 -10.38 -34.22 13.73
N ARG A 124 -11.64 -34.55 14.07
CA ARG A 124 -12.45 -35.56 13.39
C ARG A 124 -12.80 -35.20 11.95
N ASP A 125 -12.88 -33.90 11.63
CA ASP A 125 -13.16 -33.42 10.27
C ASP A 125 -12.07 -33.83 9.28
N TYR A 126 -10.85 -34.09 9.77
CA TYR A 126 -9.69 -34.53 8.97
C TYR A 126 -9.33 -36.00 9.12
N THR A 127 -10.13 -36.79 9.82
CA THR A 127 -9.84 -38.20 10.04
C THR A 127 -10.35 -39.01 8.85
N HIS A 128 -9.49 -39.84 8.25
CA HIS A 128 -9.82 -40.73 7.14
C HIS A 128 -10.31 -40.09 5.84
N ILE A 129 -9.97 -38.81 5.59
CA ILE A 129 -10.34 -38.10 4.36
C ILE A 129 -9.28 -38.19 3.24
N GLY A 130 -8.15 -38.84 3.50
CA GLY A 130 -7.04 -39.00 2.53
C GLY A 130 -6.11 -37.80 2.41
N TYR A 131 -6.23 -36.83 3.29
CA TYR A 131 -5.36 -35.64 3.35
C TYR A 131 -4.72 -35.52 4.74
N ASP A 132 -3.50 -34.97 4.76
CA ASP A 132 -2.80 -34.66 5.99
C ASP A 132 -3.13 -33.23 6.46
N ARG A 133 -2.98 -33.01 7.77
CA ARG A 133 -3.10 -31.71 8.41
C ARG A 133 -1.75 -31.00 8.40
N GLY A 134 -1.77 -29.71 8.09
CA GLY A 134 -0.59 -28.88 8.13
C GLY A 134 -0.83 -27.57 8.90
N HIS A 135 0.25 -26.92 9.33
CA HIS A 135 0.21 -25.58 9.89
C HIS A 135 0.40 -24.56 8.77
N MET A 136 -0.40 -23.49 8.77
CA MET A 136 -0.17 -22.37 7.86
C MET A 136 0.94 -21.45 8.38
N ALA A 137 1.04 -21.26 9.69
CA ALA A 137 2.21 -20.65 10.33
C ALA A 137 3.12 -21.76 10.83
N PRO A 138 4.40 -21.85 10.40
CA PRO A 138 5.32 -22.85 10.89
C PRO A 138 5.56 -22.66 12.39
N ALA A 139 5.67 -23.75 13.13
CA ALA A 139 6.20 -23.70 14.48
C ALA A 139 7.72 -23.53 14.39
N ALA A 140 8.25 -22.47 15.03
CA ALA A 140 9.69 -22.24 15.16
C ALA A 140 10.32 -23.28 16.10
#